data_8a16f06d9ca2e2892bc55e7ba6f517b9
#
_entry.id   8a16f06d9ca2e2892bc55e7ba6f517b9
#
_cell.length_a   1.000
_cell.length_b   1.000
_cell.length_c   1.000
_cell.angle_alpha   90.00
_cell.angle_beta   90.00
_cell.angle_gamma   90.00
#
_symmetry.space_group_name_H-M   'P 1'
#
loop_
_entity.id
_entity.type
_entity.pdbx_description
1 polymer ?
#
loop_
_entity_poly.entity_id
_entity_poly.type
_entity_poly.pdbx_seq_one_letter_code
_entity_poly.pdbx_strand_id
1 'polypeptide(L)'
;MKNNKQFAVIGLGRFGRAVVETLVASGYDVMGCDKNMEAVKQMEHIATDVMQLDVMNEDAMQYIGLNNFDVVIVAIGESLEASIMATMYAKEKGVKTVIAKAIGTPQKKLLEKVGADKVLMPERDSGQRLAISLVTSNVLEYITVSDKFGIAEIGVVDKWVDKTLQDANIRAKYGINVVAIKRGGDVIVTPPPDIKILETDTLVVIGEKRQYCKIQLRYGNIIIESNQNKIIKEVNALKAKKERDKTGHFYT
;
A
#
# COMPACT_ATOMS: atom_id res chain seq x y z
N MET A 1 9.89 14.39 -23.98
CA MET A 1 9.58 13.15 -24.71
C MET A 1 8.24 12.65 -24.19
N LYS A 2 7.22 12.53 -25.06
CA LYS A 2 5.95 11.90 -24.66
C LYS A 2 6.25 10.45 -24.26
N ASN A 3 5.88 10.09 -23.06
CA ASN A 3 6.05 8.72 -22.57
C ASN A 3 5.06 7.83 -23.33
N ASN A 4 5.56 6.91 -24.13
CA ASN A 4 4.78 6.18 -25.15
C ASN A 4 3.92 5.03 -24.59
N LYS A 5 3.76 4.92 -23.24
CA LYS A 5 2.94 3.88 -22.63
C LYS A 5 1.45 4.24 -22.68
N GLN A 6 0.64 3.29 -23.13
CA GLN A 6 -0.82 3.38 -23.19
C GLN A 6 -1.43 2.63 -22.02
N PHE A 7 -2.39 3.27 -21.34
CA PHE A 7 -3.06 2.73 -20.16
C PHE A 7 -4.55 2.60 -20.40
N ALA A 8 -5.16 1.50 -19.95
CA ALA A 8 -6.61 1.40 -19.82
C ALA A 8 -6.98 1.14 -18.34
N VAL A 9 -8.00 1.83 -17.86
CA VAL A 9 -8.56 1.66 -16.51
C VAL A 9 -10.01 1.22 -16.65
N ILE A 10 -10.31 0.00 -16.23
CA ILE A 10 -11.65 -0.60 -16.27
C ILE A 10 -12.25 -0.55 -14.87
N GLY A 11 -13.27 0.26 -14.70
CA GLY A 11 -13.89 0.62 -13.44
C GLY A 11 -13.47 2.02 -12.99
N LEU A 12 -14.39 2.98 -13.08
CA LEU A 12 -14.19 4.40 -12.74
C LEU A 12 -14.81 4.76 -11.38
N GLY A 13 -14.74 3.83 -10.44
CA GLY A 13 -15.01 4.11 -9.03
C GLY A 13 -13.92 4.96 -8.40
N ARG A 14 -13.96 5.18 -7.08
CA ARG A 14 -12.99 6.04 -6.34
C ARG A 14 -11.54 5.71 -6.64
N PHE A 15 -11.18 4.42 -6.65
CA PHE A 15 -9.81 3.98 -6.93
C PHE A 15 -9.43 4.20 -8.40
N GLY A 16 -10.29 3.77 -9.34
CA GLY A 16 -10.01 3.91 -10.78
C GLY A 16 -9.87 5.36 -11.20
N ARG A 17 -10.74 6.28 -10.72
CA ARG A 17 -10.62 7.72 -11.00
C ARG A 17 -9.29 8.28 -10.52
N ALA A 18 -8.89 8.01 -9.27
CA ALA A 18 -7.62 8.49 -8.75
C ALA A 18 -6.42 7.98 -9.57
N VAL A 19 -6.50 6.75 -10.11
CA VAL A 19 -5.47 6.21 -11.01
C VAL A 19 -5.45 7.00 -12.33
N VAL A 20 -6.60 7.21 -12.96
CA VAL A 20 -6.72 7.99 -14.22
C VAL A 20 -6.18 9.40 -14.04
N GLU A 21 -6.67 10.13 -13.03
CA GLU A 21 -6.25 11.51 -12.73
C GLU A 21 -4.72 11.61 -12.57
N THR A 22 -4.14 10.69 -11.82
CA THR A 22 -2.70 10.69 -11.56
C THR A 22 -1.88 10.38 -12.80
N LEU A 23 -2.30 9.41 -13.61
CA LEU A 23 -1.60 9.04 -14.84
C LEU A 23 -1.65 10.17 -15.87
N VAL A 24 -2.82 10.79 -16.05
CA VAL A 24 -2.98 11.95 -16.96
C VAL A 24 -2.16 13.14 -16.49
N ALA A 25 -2.19 13.46 -15.20
CA ALA A 25 -1.36 14.53 -14.61
C ALA A 25 0.15 14.26 -14.79
N SER A 26 0.54 12.97 -14.90
CA SER A 26 1.91 12.53 -15.19
C SER A 26 2.25 12.52 -16.70
N GLY A 27 1.32 12.94 -17.57
CA GLY A 27 1.53 13.09 -19.01
C GLY A 27 1.34 11.80 -19.83
N TYR A 28 0.62 10.81 -19.29
CA TYR A 28 0.28 9.58 -20.02
C TYR A 28 -1.10 9.66 -20.65
N ASP A 29 -1.26 8.94 -21.78
CA ASP A 29 -2.56 8.73 -22.39
C ASP A 29 -3.27 7.59 -21.67
N VAL A 30 -4.53 7.84 -21.26
CA VAL A 30 -5.32 6.91 -20.45
C VAL A 30 -6.73 6.79 -21.00
N MET A 31 -7.18 5.55 -21.27
CA MET A 31 -8.57 5.25 -21.56
C MET A 31 -9.26 4.82 -20.27
N GLY A 32 -10.37 5.48 -19.93
CA GLY A 32 -11.23 5.15 -18.81
C GLY A 32 -12.50 4.45 -19.23
N CYS A 33 -12.83 3.30 -18.62
CA CYS A 33 -14.02 2.53 -18.94
C CYS A 33 -14.84 2.19 -17.70
N ASP A 34 -16.16 2.32 -17.79
CA ASP A 34 -17.11 1.87 -16.76
C ASP A 34 -18.44 1.49 -17.38
N LYS A 35 -19.17 0.55 -16.75
CA LYS A 35 -20.54 0.21 -17.17
C LYS A 35 -21.53 1.34 -16.88
N ASN A 36 -21.23 2.16 -15.86
CA ASN A 36 -22.06 3.28 -15.46
C ASN A 36 -21.71 4.54 -16.27
N MET A 37 -22.63 4.99 -17.12
CA MET A 37 -22.48 6.20 -17.95
C MET A 37 -22.19 7.45 -17.11
N GLU A 38 -22.72 7.56 -15.90
CA GLU A 38 -22.46 8.72 -15.04
C GLU A 38 -20.98 8.76 -14.60
N ALA A 39 -20.38 7.60 -14.26
CA ALA A 39 -18.96 7.51 -13.96
C ALA A 39 -18.09 7.88 -15.17
N VAL A 40 -18.50 7.46 -16.37
CA VAL A 40 -17.82 7.81 -17.64
C VAL A 40 -17.85 9.32 -17.87
N LYS A 41 -19.03 9.96 -17.78
CA LYS A 41 -19.19 11.41 -17.96
C LYS A 41 -18.33 12.24 -17.00
N GLN A 42 -18.17 11.79 -15.75
CA GLN A 42 -17.33 12.49 -14.78
C GLN A 42 -15.84 12.52 -15.15
N MET A 43 -15.42 11.60 -16.00
CA MET A 43 -14.01 11.49 -16.43
C MET A 43 -13.75 12.02 -17.85
N GLU A 44 -14.80 12.44 -18.56
CA GLU A 44 -14.75 12.89 -19.97
C GLU A 44 -13.78 14.06 -20.21
N HIS A 45 -13.62 14.96 -19.23
CA HIS A 45 -12.71 16.10 -19.31
C HIS A 45 -11.33 15.84 -18.66
N ILE A 46 -11.10 14.65 -18.12
CA ILE A 46 -9.89 14.31 -17.37
C ILE A 46 -9.09 13.25 -18.13
N ALA A 47 -9.72 12.13 -18.49
CA ALA A 47 -9.07 11.06 -19.24
C ALA A 47 -8.79 11.48 -20.69
N THR A 48 -7.84 10.83 -21.33
CA THR A 48 -7.54 11.04 -22.75
C THR A 48 -8.71 10.57 -23.62
N ASP A 49 -9.30 9.44 -23.22
CA ASP A 49 -10.51 8.87 -23.83
C ASP A 49 -11.36 8.16 -22.77
N VAL A 50 -12.66 8.10 -22.98
CA VAL A 50 -13.59 7.39 -22.09
C VAL A 50 -14.61 6.59 -22.86
N MET A 51 -15.01 5.42 -22.31
CA MET A 51 -16.01 4.58 -22.94
C MET A 51 -16.94 3.96 -21.91
N GLN A 52 -18.25 3.93 -22.22
CA GLN A 52 -19.16 3.06 -21.50
C GLN A 52 -18.91 1.61 -21.93
N LEU A 53 -18.53 0.75 -20.97
CA LEU A 53 -18.15 -0.63 -21.21
C LEU A 53 -18.73 -1.55 -20.15
N ASP A 54 -19.55 -2.51 -20.58
CA ASP A 54 -19.87 -3.65 -19.75
C ASP A 54 -18.92 -4.82 -20.13
N VAL A 55 -18.06 -5.17 -19.18
CA VAL A 55 -17.06 -6.25 -19.37
C VAL A 55 -17.68 -7.65 -19.52
N MET A 56 -18.98 -7.79 -19.21
CA MET A 56 -19.74 -9.03 -19.42
C MET A 56 -20.25 -9.14 -20.87
N ASN A 57 -20.15 -8.06 -21.65
CA ASN A 57 -20.46 -8.07 -23.08
C ASN A 57 -19.17 -8.35 -23.88
N GLU A 58 -19.10 -9.54 -24.47
CA GLU A 58 -17.92 -10.01 -25.19
C GLU A 58 -17.61 -9.16 -26.43
N ASP A 59 -18.64 -8.73 -27.19
CA ASP A 59 -18.48 -7.88 -28.37
C ASP A 59 -17.90 -6.51 -27.98
N ALA A 60 -18.36 -5.94 -26.88
CA ALA A 60 -17.83 -4.68 -26.36
C ALA A 60 -16.36 -4.83 -25.92
N MET A 61 -15.99 -5.94 -25.29
CA MET A 61 -14.60 -6.23 -24.91
C MET A 61 -13.69 -6.47 -26.11
N GLN A 62 -14.21 -6.96 -27.22
CA GLN A 62 -13.43 -7.07 -28.46
C GLN A 62 -13.20 -5.69 -29.10
N TYR A 63 -14.22 -4.83 -29.07
CA TYR A 63 -14.18 -3.50 -29.67
C TYR A 63 -13.15 -2.56 -29.03
N ILE A 64 -12.94 -2.65 -27.73
CA ILE A 64 -12.00 -1.76 -26.98
C ILE A 64 -10.53 -1.91 -27.42
N GLY A 65 -10.16 -3.01 -28.08
CA GLY A 65 -8.81 -3.21 -28.58
C GLY A 65 -7.75 -3.26 -27.48
N LEU A 66 -7.94 -4.08 -26.43
CA LEU A 66 -7.05 -4.19 -25.26
C LEU A 66 -5.59 -4.46 -25.60
N ASN A 67 -5.30 -5.08 -26.72
CA ASN A 67 -3.94 -5.32 -27.23
C ASN A 67 -3.15 -4.06 -27.56
N ASN A 68 -3.78 -2.90 -27.66
CA ASN A 68 -3.13 -1.62 -27.89
C ASN A 68 -2.59 -0.98 -26.59
N PHE A 69 -2.93 -1.52 -25.44
CA PHE A 69 -2.50 -0.98 -24.14
C PHE A 69 -1.32 -1.77 -23.57
N ASP A 70 -0.33 -1.05 -23.03
CA ASP A 70 0.80 -1.67 -22.33
C ASP A 70 0.40 -2.14 -20.94
N VAL A 71 -0.52 -1.42 -20.30
CA VAL A 71 -0.99 -1.70 -18.94
C VAL A 71 -2.51 -1.58 -18.87
N VAL A 72 -3.16 -2.59 -18.36
CA VAL A 72 -4.60 -2.58 -18.04
C VAL A 72 -4.77 -2.67 -16.53
N ILE A 73 -5.54 -1.73 -15.97
CA ILE A 73 -5.89 -1.68 -14.55
C ILE A 73 -7.36 -2.04 -14.38
N VAL A 74 -7.64 -3.21 -13.82
CA VAL A 74 -8.99 -3.67 -13.49
C VAL A 74 -9.34 -3.18 -12.09
N ALA A 75 -10.06 -2.07 -12.02
CA ALA A 75 -10.42 -1.35 -10.78
C ALA A 75 -11.84 -1.68 -10.28
N ILE A 76 -12.45 -2.76 -10.76
CA ILE A 76 -13.79 -3.22 -10.39
C ILE A 76 -13.75 -3.82 -8.99
N GLY A 77 -14.55 -3.28 -8.06
CA GLY A 77 -14.61 -3.76 -6.67
C GLY A 77 -15.89 -4.54 -6.33
N GLU A 78 -17.01 -4.16 -6.94
CA GLU A 78 -18.33 -4.65 -6.55
C GLU A 78 -18.69 -6.03 -7.12
N SER A 79 -18.20 -6.37 -8.33
CA SER A 79 -18.46 -7.64 -9.00
C SER A 79 -17.18 -8.44 -9.16
N LEU A 80 -17.10 -9.57 -8.45
CA LEU A 80 -16.01 -10.54 -8.63
C LEU A 80 -15.98 -11.10 -10.05
N GLU A 81 -17.14 -11.44 -10.59
CA GLU A 81 -17.30 -12.00 -11.93
C GLU A 81 -16.79 -11.04 -13.00
N ALA A 82 -17.23 -9.78 -12.97
CA ALA A 82 -16.76 -8.75 -13.88
C ALA A 82 -15.24 -8.50 -13.75
N SER A 83 -14.70 -8.52 -12.54
CA SER A 83 -13.26 -8.37 -12.29
C SER A 83 -12.45 -9.53 -12.89
N ILE A 84 -12.95 -10.77 -12.77
CA ILE A 84 -12.34 -11.96 -13.37
C ILE A 84 -12.39 -11.85 -14.89
N MET A 85 -13.55 -11.58 -15.46
CA MET A 85 -13.74 -11.51 -16.92
C MET A 85 -12.83 -10.42 -17.53
N ALA A 86 -12.81 -9.23 -16.97
CA ALA A 86 -11.92 -8.16 -17.43
C ALA A 86 -10.43 -8.56 -17.38
N THR A 87 -10.02 -9.26 -16.30
CA THR A 87 -8.64 -9.73 -16.16
C THR A 87 -8.28 -10.79 -17.19
N MET A 88 -9.17 -11.76 -17.40
CA MET A 88 -9.00 -12.82 -18.40
C MET A 88 -8.91 -12.23 -19.81
N TYR A 89 -9.86 -11.40 -20.22
CA TYR A 89 -9.84 -10.76 -21.52
C TYR A 89 -8.55 -9.98 -21.78
N ALA A 90 -8.10 -9.19 -20.78
CA ALA A 90 -6.86 -8.46 -20.92
C ALA A 90 -5.66 -9.40 -21.15
N LYS A 91 -5.58 -10.51 -20.43
CA LYS A 91 -4.49 -11.50 -20.61
C LYS A 91 -4.59 -12.25 -21.91
N GLU A 92 -5.76 -12.67 -22.34
CA GLU A 92 -6.01 -13.32 -23.63
C GLU A 92 -5.66 -12.45 -24.83
N LYS A 93 -5.88 -11.12 -24.71
CA LYS A 93 -5.47 -10.14 -25.72
C LYS A 93 -3.97 -9.80 -25.67
N GLY A 94 -3.19 -10.43 -24.81
CA GLY A 94 -1.73 -10.29 -24.76
C GLY A 94 -1.25 -9.02 -24.09
N VAL A 95 -2.07 -8.35 -23.25
CA VAL A 95 -1.64 -7.19 -22.47
C VAL A 95 -0.44 -7.54 -21.60
N LYS A 96 0.63 -6.76 -21.70
CA LYS A 96 1.91 -7.04 -21.01
C LYS A 96 1.78 -7.02 -19.50
N THR A 97 1.00 -6.07 -18.99
CA THR A 97 0.83 -5.89 -17.53
C THR A 97 -0.63 -5.69 -17.19
N VAL A 98 -1.20 -6.62 -16.43
CA VAL A 98 -2.57 -6.55 -15.93
C VAL A 98 -2.53 -6.42 -14.41
N ILE A 99 -3.05 -5.30 -13.90
CA ILE A 99 -3.13 -5.00 -12.47
C ILE A 99 -4.60 -5.07 -12.07
N ALA A 100 -4.95 -5.88 -11.07
CA ALA A 100 -6.32 -6.00 -10.61
C ALA A 100 -6.49 -5.53 -9.17
N LYS A 101 -7.65 -4.96 -8.86
CA LYS A 101 -8.08 -4.61 -7.51
C LYS A 101 -8.85 -5.77 -6.89
N ALA A 102 -8.55 -6.11 -5.65
CA ALA A 102 -9.30 -7.07 -4.84
C ALA A 102 -9.77 -6.44 -3.53
N ILE A 103 -10.97 -6.82 -3.07
CA ILE A 103 -11.51 -6.40 -1.77
C ILE A 103 -11.08 -7.33 -0.62
N GLY A 104 -10.57 -8.52 -0.93
CA GLY A 104 -10.15 -9.49 0.08
C GLY A 104 -9.23 -10.58 -0.44
N THR A 105 -8.64 -11.33 0.49
CA THR A 105 -7.65 -12.37 0.20
C THR A 105 -8.16 -13.49 -0.74
N PRO A 106 -9.42 -13.98 -0.63
CA PRO A 106 -9.93 -14.99 -1.57
C PRO A 106 -9.98 -14.47 -3.00
N GLN A 107 -10.49 -13.25 -3.21
CA GLN A 107 -10.54 -12.62 -4.52
C GLN A 107 -9.13 -12.37 -5.07
N LYS A 108 -8.19 -11.90 -4.24
CA LYS A 108 -6.79 -11.74 -4.63
C LYS A 108 -6.20 -13.02 -5.20
N LYS A 109 -6.34 -14.15 -4.49
CA LYS A 109 -5.84 -15.45 -4.94
C LYS A 109 -6.46 -15.89 -6.26
N LEU A 110 -7.73 -15.58 -6.47
CA LEU A 110 -8.42 -15.94 -7.70
C LEU A 110 -7.93 -15.11 -8.87
N LEU A 111 -7.81 -13.78 -8.71
CA LEU A 111 -7.30 -12.88 -9.75
C LEU A 111 -5.85 -13.18 -10.14
N GLU A 112 -5.00 -13.56 -9.18
CA GLU A 112 -3.64 -14.05 -9.44
C GLU A 112 -3.66 -15.34 -10.29
N LYS A 113 -4.59 -16.27 -10.01
CA LYS A 113 -4.73 -17.51 -10.79
C LYS A 113 -5.26 -17.31 -12.19
N VAL A 114 -6.11 -16.32 -12.42
CA VAL A 114 -6.62 -16.01 -13.77
C VAL A 114 -5.67 -15.12 -14.57
N GLY A 115 -4.47 -14.80 -14.02
CA GLY A 115 -3.37 -14.22 -14.75
C GLY A 115 -3.08 -12.74 -14.48
N ALA A 116 -3.68 -12.12 -13.45
CA ALA A 116 -3.26 -10.79 -13.04
C ALA A 116 -1.79 -10.79 -12.62
N ASP A 117 -0.98 -9.91 -13.22
CA ASP A 117 0.45 -9.79 -12.90
C ASP A 117 0.67 -9.16 -11.51
N LYS A 118 -0.28 -8.33 -11.07
CA LYS A 118 -0.29 -7.74 -9.73
C LYS A 118 -1.72 -7.58 -9.23
N VAL A 119 -1.95 -7.91 -7.96
CA VAL A 119 -3.25 -7.68 -7.31
C VAL A 119 -3.07 -6.79 -6.08
N LEU A 120 -3.83 -5.69 -6.04
CA LEU A 120 -3.82 -4.68 -4.99
C LEU A 120 -5.05 -4.82 -4.10
N MET A 121 -4.90 -4.53 -2.82
CA MET A 121 -6.01 -4.41 -1.86
C MET A 121 -5.96 -3.02 -1.19
N PRO A 122 -6.28 -1.93 -1.92
CA PRO A 122 -5.99 -0.56 -1.48
C PRO A 122 -6.60 -0.21 -0.12
N GLU A 123 -7.82 -0.63 0.14
CA GLU A 123 -8.52 -0.37 1.41
C GLU A 123 -7.81 -1.07 2.59
N ARG A 124 -7.43 -2.33 2.41
CA ARG A 124 -6.69 -3.09 3.42
C ARG A 124 -5.31 -2.48 3.68
N ASP A 125 -4.57 -2.19 2.61
CA ASP A 125 -3.21 -1.68 2.71
C ASP A 125 -3.20 -0.28 3.35
N SER A 126 -4.18 0.57 3.01
CA SER A 126 -4.36 1.89 3.62
C SER A 126 -4.79 1.79 5.09
N GLY A 127 -5.74 0.90 5.39
CA GLY A 127 -6.19 0.66 6.76
C GLY A 127 -5.06 0.12 7.66
N GLN A 128 -4.23 -0.78 7.13
CA GLN A 128 -3.05 -1.27 7.86
C GLN A 128 -2.04 -0.15 8.13
N ARG A 129 -1.74 0.71 7.13
CA ARG A 129 -0.85 1.86 7.33
C ARG A 129 -1.39 2.81 8.39
N LEU A 130 -2.67 3.16 8.31
CA LEU A 130 -3.30 4.02 9.30
C LEU A 130 -3.25 3.40 10.70
N ALA A 131 -3.61 2.12 10.84
CA ALA A 131 -3.57 1.45 12.14
C ALA A 131 -2.15 1.44 12.73
N ILE A 132 -1.13 1.17 11.92
CA ILE A 132 0.28 1.26 12.34
C ILE A 132 0.61 2.68 12.81
N SER A 133 0.25 3.71 12.07
CA SER A 133 0.54 5.10 12.45
C SER A 133 -0.15 5.52 13.76
N LEU A 134 -1.34 4.99 14.05
CA LEU A 134 -2.08 5.29 15.28
C LEU A 134 -1.52 4.59 16.52
N VAL A 135 -0.95 3.39 16.35
CA VAL A 135 -0.42 2.62 17.50
C VAL A 135 1.08 2.84 17.72
N THR A 136 1.75 3.51 16.80
CA THR A 136 3.18 3.79 16.85
C THR A 136 3.40 5.26 17.19
N SER A 137 3.50 5.57 18.49
CA SER A 137 3.64 6.96 18.98
C SER A 137 4.85 7.72 18.41
N ASN A 138 5.91 7.01 17.98
CA ASN A 138 7.16 7.59 17.50
C ASN A 138 7.50 7.22 16.02
N VAL A 139 6.64 6.46 15.29
CA VAL A 139 6.79 6.25 13.84
C VAL A 139 5.70 7.03 13.14
N LEU A 140 6.05 8.19 12.58
CA LEU A 140 5.12 9.11 11.93
C LEU A 140 4.76 8.65 10.52
N GLU A 141 5.73 8.11 9.78
CA GLU A 141 5.54 7.53 8.45
C GLU A 141 6.40 6.28 8.27
N TYR A 142 5.93 5.36 7.43
CA TYR A 142 6.63 4.12 7.14
C TYR A 142 6.51 3.72 5.67
N ILE A 143 7.64 3.55 4.99
CA ILE A 143 7.73 3.10 3.61
C ILE A 143 8.40 1.73 3.58
N THR A 144 7.69 0.72 3.06
CA THR A 144 8.24 -0.62 2.86
C THR A 144 9.16 -0.64 1.63
N VAL A 145 10.45 -0.94 1.83
CA VAL A 145 11.42 -1.16 0.75
C VAL A 145 11.44 -2.63 0.33
N SER A 146 11.34 -3.54 1.31
CA SER A 146 11.23 -4.99 1.09
C SER A 146 10.53 -5.64 2.28
N ASP A 147 10.36 -6.97 2.26
CA ASP A 147 9.76 -7.71 3.37
C ASP A 147 10.52 -7.49 4.70
N LYS A 148 11.83 -7.28 4.65
CA LYS A 148 12.69 -7.12 5.83
C LYS A 148 13.03 -5.68 6.14
N PHE A 149 13.18 -4.81 5.12
CA PHE A 149 13.69 -3.46 5.24
C PHE A 149 12.63 -2.40 4.93
N GLY A 150 12.78 -1.24 5.54
CA GLY A 150 11.93 -0.08 5.30
C GLY A 150 12.62 1.22 5.65
N ILE A 151 11.95 2.32 5.31
CA ILE A 151 12.27 3.67 5.74
C ILE A 151 11.19 4.07 6.73
N ALA A 152 11.57 4.66 7.85
CA ALA A 152 10.65 5.11 8.87
C ALA A 152 10.99 6.52 9.35
N GLU A 153 9.98 7.29 9.69
CA GLU A 153 10.13 8.52 10.44
C GLU A 153 9.92 8.21 11.92
N ILE A 154 10.93 8.47 12.72
CA ILE A 154 10.89 8.23 14.17
C ILE A 154 11.15 9.51 14.94
N GLY A 155 10.34 9.77 15.95
CA GLY A 155 10.61 10.85 16.92
C GLY A 155 11.89 10.57 17.70
N VAL A 156 12.52 11.65 18.17
CA VAL A 156 13.71 11.55 19.02
C VAL A 156 13.33 10.96 20.38
N VAL A 157 14.17 10.07 20.87
CA VAL A 157 14.07 9.51 22.22
C VAL A 157 15.00 10.26 23.18
N ASP A 158 14.61 10.41 24.45
CA ASP A 158 15.33 11.22 25.46
C ASP A 158 16.84 10.99 25.48
N LYS A 159 17.28 9.75 25.26
CA LYS A 159 18.70 9.38 25.24
C LYS A 159 19.51 9.98 24.11
N TRP A 160 18.86 10.47 23.06
CA TRP A 160 19.51 11.08 21.91
C TRP A 160 19.48 12.59 21.94
N VAL A 161 18.61 13.19 22.77
CA VAL A 161 18.50 14.65 22.93
C VAL A 161 19.86 15.22 23.34
N ASP A 162 20.25 16.32 22.72
CA ASP A 162 21.50 17.06 22.90
C ASP A 162 22.80 16.32 22.55
N LYS A 163 22.71 15.07 22.09
CA LYS A 163 23.86 14.34 21.55
C LYS A 163 24.05 14.61 20.07
N THR A 164 25.28 14.49 19.60
CA THR A 164 25.56 14.42 18.17
C THR A 164 25.10 13.07 17.62
N LEU A 165 24.87 12.98 16.30
CA LEU A 165 24.58 11.67 15.66
C LEU A 165 25.69 10.66 15.94
N GLN A 166 26.95 11.11 15.96
CA GLN A 166 28.12 10.30 16.26
C GLN A 166 28.08 9.76 17.71
N ASP A 167 27.82 10.61 18.71
CA ASP A 167 27.78 10.21 20.11
C ASP A 167 26.58 9.32 20.44
N ALA A 168 25.42 9.57 19.78
CA ALA A 168 24.24 8.74 19.90
C ALA A 168 24.49 7.33 19.37
N ASN A 169 25.42 7.20 18.41
CA ASN A 169 25.87 5.93 17.81
C ASN A 169 24.71 5.02 17.39
N ILE A 170 23.71 5.63 16.74
CA ILE A 170 22.42 4.99 16.41
C ILE A 170 22.63 3.76 15.53
N ARG A 171 23.53 3.88 14.52
CA ARG A 171 23.81 2.79 13.60
C ARG A 171 24.34 1.54 14.32
N ALA A 172 25.36 1.69 15.15
CA ALA A 172 25.99 0.54 15.82
C ALA A 172 25.09 -0.08 16.90
N LYS A 173 24.32 0.77 17.63
CA LYS A 173 23.49 0.30 18.75
C LYS A 173 22.17 -0.30 18.31
N TYR A 174 21.58 0.21 17.21
CA TYR A 174 20.22 -0.15 16.82
C TYR A 174 20.12 -0.77 15.41
N GLY A 175 21.21 -0.75 14.62
CA GLY A 175 21.22 -1.33 13.28
C GLY A 175 20.41 -0.54 12.25
N ILE A 176 20.14 0.76 12.51
CA ILE A 176 19.44 1.67 11.61
C ILE A 176 20.34 2.84 11.22
N ASN A 177 20.18 3.33 9.99
CA ASN A 177 20.91 4.50 9.51
C ASN A 177 19.99 5.71 9.47
N VAL A 178 20.44 6.86 10.01
CA VAL A 178 19.76 8.14 9.86
C VAL A 178 20.13 8.70 8.49
N VAL A 179 19.13 8.93 7.63
CA VAL A 179 19.30 9.44 6.28
C VAL A 179 18.88 10.90 6.15
N ALA A 180 17.99 11.37 7.02
CA ALA A 180 17.64 12.79 7.13
C ALA A 180 17.13 13.13 8.53
N ILE A 181 17.12 14.42 8.84
CA ILE A 181 16.50 15.01 10.04
C ILE A 181 15.49 16.04 9.57
N LYS A 182 14.23 15.91 10.00
CA LYS A 182 13.20 16.95 9.85
C LYS A 182 13.24 17.85 11.09
N ARG A 183 13.41 19.14 10.91
CA ARG A 183 13.53 20.15 11.97
C ARG A 183 12.80 21.42 11.58
N GLY A 184 11.77 21.82 12.34
CA GLY A 184 11.09 23.09 12.14
C GLY A 184 10.50 23.32 10.75
N GLY A 185 10.13 22.24 10.02
CA GLY A 185 9.64 22.30 8.65
C GLY A 185 10.70 22.07 7.57
N ASP A 186 11.98 22.16 7.91
CA ASP A 186 13.10 21.88 7.01
C ASP A 186 13.52 20.40 7.05
N VAL A 187 14.15 19.94 5.96
CA VAL A 187 14.70 18.59 5.86
C VAL A 187 16.19 18.65 5.63
N ILE A 188 16.97 18.20 6.60
CA ILE A 188 18.42 18.09 6.51
C ILE A 188 18.75 16.70 5.99
N VAL A 189 19.04 16.59 4.70
CA VAL A 189 19.41 15.31 4.05
C VAL A 189 20.89 15.04 4.27
N THR A 190 21.25 13.79 4.54
CA THR A 190 22.62 13.35 4.83
C THR A 190 23.24 14.20 5.96
N PRO A 191 22.62 14.21 7.16
CA PRO A 191 23.06 15.05 8.25
C PRO A 191 24.51 14.71 8.64
N PRO A 192 25.36 15.74 8.93
CA PRO A 192 26.74 15.51 9.33
C PRO A 192 26.81 14.82 10.71
N PRO A 193 27.89 14.05 10.99
CA PRO A 193 28.00 13.26 12.23
C PRO A 193 28.00 14.08 13.51
N ASP A 194 28.44 15.32 13.44
CA ASP A 194 28.54 16.27 14.56
C ASP A 194 27.26 17.09 14.82
N ILE A 195 26.23 16.89 13.97
CA ILE A 195 24.95 17.57 14.19
C ILE A 195 24.32 17.12 15.51
N LYS A 196 23.89 18.08 16.33
CA LYS A 196 23.14 17.78 17.56
C LYS A 196 21.70 17.45 17.24
N ILE A 197 21.20 16.43 17.89
CA ILE A 197 19.81 15.98 17.83
C ILE A 197 19.00 16.77 18.83
N LEU A 198 17.94 17.44 18.38
CA LEU A 198 17.02 18.20 19.22
C LEU A 198 15.79 17.35 19.57
N GLU A 199 15.15 17.66 20.70
CA GLU A 199 13.93 16.97 21.14
C GLU A 199 12.80 17.04 20.11
N THR A 200 12.71 18.16 19.37
CA THR A 200 11.68 18.42 18.35
C THR A 200 11.99 17.80 16.99
N ASP A 201 13.15 17.17 16.82
CA ASP A 201 13.54 16.56 15.55
C ASP A 201 12.73 15.29 15.27
N THR A 202 12.53 15.03 13.99
CA THR A 202 12.10 13.73 13.49
C THR A 202 13.21 13.13 12.65
N LEU A 203 13.66 11.94 13.00
CA LEU A 203 14.72 11.24 12.28
C LEU A 203 14.10 10.36 11.18
N VAL A 204 14.51 10.56 9.94
CA VAL A 204 14.22 9.65 8.83
C VAL A 204 15.30 8.58 8.81
N VAL A 205 14.91 7.33 9.02
CA VAL A 205 15.85 6.22 9.18
C VAL A 205 15.56 5.08 8.22
N ILE A 206 16.61 4.37 7.81
CA ILE A 206 16.52 3.13 7.03
C ILE A 206 17.12 1.96 7.80
N GLY A 207 16.44 0.82 7.79
CA GLY A 207 16.91 -0.40 8.48
C GLY A 207 15.90 -1.53 8.46
N GLU A 208 16.15 -2.59 9.25
CA GLU A 208 15.21 -3.70 9.38
C GLU A 208 13.96 -3.29 10.19
N LYS A 209 12.78 -3.71 9.74
CA LYS A 209 11.48 -3.44 10.39
C LYS A 209 11.48 -3.75 11.89
N ARG A 210 12.04 -4.90 12.29
CA ARG A 210 12.12 -5.33 13.69
C ARG A 210 13.00 -4.41 14.58
N GLN A 211 13.90 -3.62 14.00
CA GLN A 211 14.76 -2.73 14.77
C GLN A 211 14.00 -1.47 15.22
N TYR A 212 13.10 -0.95 14.37
CA TYR A 212 12.24 0.19 14.76
C TYR A 212 11.33 -0.18 15.93
N CYS A 213 10.70 -1.38 15.87
CA CYS A 213 9.87 -1.87 16.97
C CYS A 213 10.65 -1.99 18.30
N LYS A 214 11.93 -2.43 18.25
CA LYS A 214 12.76 -2.51 19.45
C LYS A 214 13.10 -1.14 20.05
N ILE A 215 13.33 -0.13 19.24
CA ILE A 215 13.57 1.25 19.71
C ILE A 215 12.32 1.78 20.38
N GLN A 216 11.15 1.57 19.79
CA GLN A 216 9.88 1.97 20.35
C GLN A 216 9.56 1.29 21.68
N LEU A 217 9.67 -0.05 21.75
CA LEU A 217 9.39 -0.83 22.95
C LEU A 217 10.34 -0.49 24.11
N ARG A 218 11.56 -0.03 23.81
CA ARG A 218 12.59 0.20 24.82
C ARG A 218 12.68 1.63 25.31
N TYR A 219 12.18 2.60 24.52
CA TYR A 219 12.42 4.03 24.77
C TYR A 219 11.21 4.94 24.45
N GLY A 220 10.15 4.42 23.85
CA GLY A 220 8.88 5.12 23.70
C GLY A 220 8.07 4.99 25.01
N ASN A 221 7.47 6.10 25.46
CA ASN A 221 6.68 6.13 26.69
C ASN A 221 5.69 4.96 26.77
N ILE A 222 5.78 4.23 27.86
CA ILE A 222 5.22 2.97 28.36
C ILE A 222 3.69 2.84 28.28
N ILE A 223 3.01 3.14 27.20
CA ILE A 223 1.56 2.88 27.11
C ILE A 223 1.25 1.60 26.28
N ILE A 224 2.22 1.03 25.57
CA ILE A 224 1.97 -0.05 24.61
C ILE A 224 2.35 -1.45 25.10
N GLU A 225 3.25 -1.60 26.09
CA GLU A 225 3.64 -2.94 26.57
C GLU A 225 2.49 -3.72 27.21
N SER A 226 1.55 -3.05 27.87
CA SER A 226 0.41 -3.74 28.51
C SER A 226 -0.67 -4.17 27.52
N ASN A 227 -0.88 -3.42 26.43
CA ASN A 227 -1.99 -3.68 25.51
C ASN A 227 -1.62 -4.63 24.35
N GLN A 228 -0.40 -4.58 23.79
CA GLN A 228 -0.02 -5.52 22.73
C GLN A 228 0.14 -6.94 23.24
N ASN A 229 0.77 -7.13 24.40
CA ASN A 229 0.86 -8.45 25.03
C ASN A 229 -0.51 -8.97 25.48
N LYS A 230 -1.43 -8.09 25.90
CA LYS A 230 -2.79 -8.45 26.23
C LYS A 230 -3.61 -8.81 24.99
N ILE A 231 -3.54 -8.02 23.92
CA ILE A 231 -4.21 -8.29 22.64
C ILE A 231 -3.65 -9.55 21.98
N ILE A 232 -2.32 -9.76 21.95
CA ILE A 232 -1.71 -10.98 21.40
C ILE A 232 -2.11 -12.20 22.24
N LYS A 233 -2.14 -12.10 23.56
CA LYS A 233 -2.63 -13.18 24.45
C LYS A 233 -4.10 -13.46 24.24
N GLU A 234 -4.94 -12.45 24.11
CA GLU A 234 -6.39 -12.60 23.85
C GLU A 234 -6.66 -13.18 22.46
N VAL A 235 -5.96 -12.73 21.42
CA VAL A 235 -6.06 -13.29 20.06
C VAL A 235 -5.58 -14.75 20.01
N ASN A 236 -4.51 -15.09 20.72
CA ASN A 236 -4.01 -16.45 20.78
C ASN A 236 -4.94 -17.35 21.64
N ALA A 237 -5.53 -16.82 22.70
CA ALA A 237 -6.52 -17.52 23.50
C ALA A 237 -7.83 -17.77 22.71
N LEU A 238 -8.28 -16.80 21.91
CA LEU A 238 -9.44 -16.95 21.02
C LEU A 238 -9.17 -17.96 19.90
N LYS A 239 -7.95 -17.98 19.33
CA LYS A 239 -7.55 -19.00 18.34
C LYS A 239 -7.54 -20.40 18.96
N ALA A 240 -6.94 -20.55 20.14
CA ALA A 240 -6.89 -21.84 20.86
C ALA A 240 -8.29 -22.32 21.33
N LYS A 241 -9.21 -21.40 21.64
CA LYS A 241 -10.62 -21.73 21.94
C LYS A 241 -11.35 -22.20 20.68
N LYS A 242 -11.15 -21.52 19.54
CA LYS A 242 -11.75 -21.89 18.25
C LYS A 242 -11.25 -23.22 17.70
N GLU A 243 -10.01 -23.62 18.01
CA GLU A 243 -9.48 -24.94 17.67
C GLU A 243 -10.05 -26.04 18.57
N ARG A 244 -10.22 -25.78 19.88
CA ARG A 244 -10.87 -26.72 20.81
C ARG A 244 -12.34 -26.96 20.47
N ASP A 245 -13.08 -25.92 20.08
CA ASP A 245 -14.47 -26.02 19.68
C ASP A 245 -14.65 -26.79 18.33
N LYS A 246 -13.61 -26.81 17.47
CA LYS A 246 -13.60 -27.62 16.24
C LYS A 246 -13.27 -29.10 16.47
N THR A 247 -12.55 -29.41 17.52
CA THR A 247 -12.16 -30.80 17.87
C THR A 247 -13.14 -31.48 18.82
N GLY A 248 -14.09 -30.72 19.38
CA GLY A 248 -15.09 -31.23 20.35
C GLY A 248 -16.37 -31.83 19.74
N HIS A 249 -16.50 -31.94 18.40
CA HIS A 249 -17.71 -32.46 17.74
C HIS A 249 -17.50 -33.75 16.94
N PHE A 250 -16.54 -34.57 17.35
CA PHE A 250 -16.48 -35.95 16.89
C PHE A 250 -16.31 -36.86 18.08
N TYR A 251 -17.43 -37.23 18.74
CA TYR A 251 -17.67 -38.44 19.54
C TYR A 251 -18.97 -38.27 20.34
N THR A 252 -20.09 -38.56 19.75
CA THR A 252 -21.22 -39.33 20.31
C THR A 252 -22.09 -39.78 19.15
#